data_7e3b95eea717b0c816573e4532e925c3
#
_entry.id   7e3b95eea717b0c816573e4532e925c3
#
_cell.length_a   1.000
_cell.length_b   1.000
_cell.length_c   1.000
_cell.angle_alpha   90.00
_cell.angle_beta   90.00
_cell.angle_gamma   90.00
#
_symmetry.space_group_name_H-M   'P 1'
#
loop_
_entity.id
_entity.type
_entity.pdbx_description
1 polymer ?
#
loop_
_entity_poly.entity_id
_entity_poly.type
_entity_poly.pdbx_seq_one_letter_code
_entity_poly.pdbx_strand_id
1 'polypeptide(L)'
;MLAISAPPNSSVEFDKNVYLDILREDPPLKRFVSRGDMRDDIDIPNPHKSADRAILKVVRFTMKDSTPRFQPILGNAGIGKTHLYWALKDQEEYFAAGRFLAVYVPSPPSPVRVPLHLHACIVDEAGDRLFEQAIDMLVIKFGGVKGVSHDMYDYTYAFERLLIDYPGISADVVKALLRYRLDPATRDLARRWLLGDALSDDDLEHLGVRTILEEDDVTLATIKLLAEGSDVPLLLFVDEMEGPYNTNGEVGERHFLEVLKRIYNESKNIVIVASCLTDVWQRIYSVADGPMRSRMEPPVELAPFSRDDVSAFVKETMTRYWKLQNVEAPPSALFPFIESDIDEAFQRSNGIPREVIKQLIPKLDAQLSNKPIEKVAAQDDYLIKLTANVLTNSIVEALTLAGAPLGIGVHLQMTADDGQKQRAAIVELSKGQSIRHIGIDVPNVKDWDRSGGVTAFYAGKRLKTILDDSTVKRAIIAVPAATKGAKFNSLVGEISSKLLVLRMDNETAISLVQDTSKSRLPHGYGEAFTGFVDALFAE
;
A
#
# COMPACT_ATOMS: atom_id res chain seq x y z
N MET A 1 47.78 -38.86 42.72
CA MET A 1 47.84 -38.21 41.40
C MET A 1 47.02 -39.07 40.44
N LEU A 2 45.77 -38.71 40.26
CA LEU A 2 44.90 -39.32 39.25
C LEU A 2 44.92 -38.39 38.04
N ALA A 3 45.43 -38.90 36.93
CA ALA A 3 45.46 -38.19 35.65
C ALA A 3 44.02 -38.07 35.10
N ILE A 4 43.50 -36.86 34.99
CA ILE A 4 42.26 -36.55 34.30
C ILE A 4 42.61 -36.59 32.83
N SER A 5 42.14 -37.62 32.13
CA SER A 5 42.20 -37.68 30.66
C SER A 5 41.25 -36.64 30.07
N ALA A 6 41.80 -35.80 29.20
CA ALA A 6 41.00 -34.87 28.39
C ALA A 6 39.94 -35.63 27.58
N PRO A 7 38.72 -35.07 27.38
CA PRO A 7 37.74 -35.72 26.55
C PRO A 7 38.23 -35.74 25.08
N PRO A 8 37.87 -36.77 24.30
CA PRO A 8 38.29 -36.87 22.92
C PRO A 8 37.69 -35.71 22.12
N ASN A 9 38.53 -34.97 21.39
CA ASN A 9 38.13 -34.06 20.34
C ASN A 9 37.38 -34.87 19.27
N SER A 10 36.06 -34.97 19.39
CA SER A 10 35.23 -35.42 18.29
C SER A 10 35.05 -34.22 17.33
N SER A 11 35.99 -34.03 16.40
CA SER A 11 35.73 -33.33 15.16
C SER A 11 34.64 -34.12 14.46
N VAL A 12 33.39 -33.66 14.52
CA VAL A 12 32.32 -34.22 13.70
C VAL A 12 32.77 -34.03 12.28
N GLU A 13 33.05 -35.13 11.59
CA GLU A 13 33.49 -35.12 10.20
C GLU A 13 32.37 -34.48 9.37
N PHE A 14 32.68 -33.43 8.61
CA PHE A 14 31.73 -32.71 7.79
C PHE A 14 31.16 -33.64 6.68
N ASP A 15 29.95 -34.16 6.90
CA ASP A 15 29.24 -34.96 5.91
C ASP A 15 28.40 -34.04 4.98
N LYS A 16 28.97 -33.77 3.82
CA LYS A 16 28.34 -32.94 2.77
C LYS A 16 26.92 -33.43 2.41
N ASN A 17 26.65 -34.72 2.42
CA ASN A 17 25.36 -35.27 1.98
C ASN A 17 24.23 -34.92 2.95
N VAL A 18 24.50 -34.92 4.25
CA VAL A 18 23.52 -34.51 5.29
C VAL A 18 23.05 -33.08 5.03
N TYR A 19 23.97 -32.16 4.76
CA TYR A 19 23.63 -30.77 4.46
C TYR A 19 22.88 -30.61 3.14
N LEU A 20 23.24 -31.40 2.11
CA LEU A 20 22.52 -31.35 0.83
C LEU A 20 21.09 -31.93 0.96
N ASP A 21 20.86 -32.91 1.84
CA ASP A 21 19.52 -33.44 2.08
C ASP A 21 18.62 -32.40 2.77
N ILE A 22 19.14 -31.66 3.74
CA ILE A 22 18.43 -30.54 4.38
C ILE A 22 18.08 -29.45 3.34
N LEU A 23 19.01 -29.10 2.45
CA LEU A 23 18.77 -28.14 1.36
C LEU A 23 17.72 -28.62 0.36
N ARG A 24 17.55 -29.93 0.15
CA ARG A 24 16.53 -30.50 -0.72
C ARG A 24 15.13 -30.39 -0.13
N GLU A 25 14.99 -30.52 1.18
CA GLU A 25 13.70 -30.41 1.86
C GLU A 25 13.16 -28.99 1.86
N ASP A 26 14.02 -28.01 2.12
CA ASP A 26 13.63 -26.60 2.22
C ASP A 26 14.74 -25.68 1.65
N PRO A 27 14.86 -25.55 0.31
CA PRO A 27 15.95 -24.79 -0.28
C PRO A 27 15.87 -23.28 0.08
N PRO A 28 17.03 -22.65 0.39
CA PRO A 28 17.09 -21.18 0.49
C PRO A 28 16.87 -20.54 -0.89
N LEU A 29 16.76 -19.22 -0.94
CA LEU A 29 16.61 -18.47 -2.20
C LEU A 29 15.32 -18.79 -2.99
N LYS A 30 14.20 -18.98 -2.28
CA LYS A 30 12.89 -19.24 -2.91
C LYS A 30 12.31 -18.05 -3.65
N ARG A 31 12.77 -16.82 -3.33
CA ARG A 31 12.26 -15.57 -3.86
C ARG A 31 13.39 -14.72 -4.41
N PHE A 32 13.09 -14.03 -5.49
CA PHE A 32 13.99 -13.06 -6.11
C PHE A 32 13.35 -11.66 -6.22
N VAL A 33 12.22 -11.44 -5.54
CA VAL A 33 11.51 -10.14 -5.52
C VAL A 33 11.18 -9.77 -4.09
N SER A 34 11.67 -8.62 -3.65
CA SER A 34 11.25 -7.99 -2.40
C SER A 34 9.82 -7.46 -2.52
N ARG A 35 9.06 -7.55 -1.44
CA ARG A 35 7.65 -7.12 -1.39
C ARG A 35 7.43 -6.22 -0.18
N GLY A 36 6.55 -5.25 -0.31
CA GLY A 36 6.23 -4.33 0.77
C GLY A 36 5.38 -4.93 1.89
N ASP A 37 4.69 -6.06 1.62
CA ASP A 37 3.86 -6.79 2.57
C ASP A 37 4.57 -7.96 3.26
N MET A 38 5.83 -8.21 2.90
CA MET A 38 6.60 -9.33 3.41
C MET A 38 8.03 -8.94 3.67
N ARG A 39 8.43 -8.98 4.96
CA ARG A 39 9.76 -8.60 5.40
C ARG A 39 10.86 -9.37 4.67
N ASP A 40 11.85 -8.64 4.20
CA ASP A 40 13.13 -9.18 3.76
C ASP A 40 14.04 -9.34 4.98
N ASP A 41 14.57 -10.53 5.14
CA ASP A 41 15.35 -10.88 6.32
C ASP A 41 16.85 -10.63 6.18
N ILE A 42 17.33 -10.35 4.96
CA ILE A 42 18.76 -10.23 4.67
C ILE A 42 19.03 -8.87 4.07
N ASP A 43 19.77 -8.07 4.80
CA ASP A 43 20.18 -6.75 4.38
C ASP A 43 21.69 -6.69 4.11
N ILE A 44 22.06 -6.08 2.97
CA ILE A 44 23.43 -5.75 2.61
C ILE A 44 23.54 -4.23 2.52
N PRO A 45 24.06 -3.56 3.56
CA PRO A 45 23.96 -2.10 3.69
C PRO A 45 24.73 -1.30 2.63
N ASN A 46 25.78 -1.86 2.04
CA ASN A 46 26.69 -1.09 1.16
C ASN A 46 25.97 -0.47 -0.06
N PRO A 47 25.12 -1.17 -0.82
CA PRO A 47 24.45 -0.64 -2.01
C PRO A 47 23.48 0.51 -1.74
N HIS A 48 22.86 0.57 -0.57
CA HIS A 48 21.88 1.62 -0.22
C HIS A 48 22.39 2.63 0.81
N LYS A 49 23.66 2.55 1.21
CA LYS A 49 24.26 3.42 2.25
C LYS A 49 24.12 4.92 1.98
N SER A 50 24.16 5.36 0.71
CA SER A 50 23.94 6.77 0.34
C SER A 50 22.47 7.17 0.50
N ALA A 51 21.54 6.28 0.14
CA ALA A 51 20.11 6.48 0.31
C ALA A 51 19.75 6.56 1.79
N ASP A 52 20.23 5.64 2.63
CA ASP A 52 20.04 5.67 4.08
C ASP A 52 20.49 7.00 4.68
N ARG A 53 21.70 7.43 4.33
CA ARG A 53 22.24 8.71 4.83
C ARG A 53 21.37 9.90 4.43
N ALA A 54 20.89 9.94 3.19
CA ALA A 54 20.02 11.01 2.69
C ALA A 54 18.67 10.99 3.43
N ILE A 55 18.03 9.82 3.53
CA ILE A 55 16.75 9.66 4.21
C ILE A 55 16.86 10.01 5.69
N LEU A 56 17.86 9.47 6.41
CA LEU A 56 18.06 9.78 7.83
C LEU A 56 18.43 11.25 8.06
N LYS A 57 19.07 11.92 7.09
CA LYS A 57 19.33 13.35 7.14
C LYS A 57 18.04 14.15 7.11
N VAL A 58 17.14 13.88 6.15
CA VAL A 58 15.87 14.60 6.03
C VAL A 58 14.94 14.28 7.21
N VAL A 59 14.92 13.05 7.71
CA VAL A 59 14.20 12.67 8.94
C VAL A 59 14.67 13.53 10.12
N ARG A 60 16.00 13.64 10.35
CA ARG A 60 16.56 14.44 11.45
C ARG A 60 16.19 15.93 11.34
N PHE A 61 16.13 16.46 10.13
CA PHE A 61 15.72 17.84 9.93
C PHE A 61 14.22 18.02 10.20
N THR A 62 13.38 17.10 9.73
CA THR A 62 11.93 17.12 10.02
C THR A 62 11.66 16.98 11.51
N MET A 63 12.39 16.14 12.24
CA MET A 63 12.29 16.04 13.71
C MET A 63 12.60 17.37 14.40
N LYS A 64 13.50 18.18 13.85
CA LYS A 64 13.95 19.43 14.45
C LYS A 64 12.97 20.59 14.22
N ASP A 65 12.39 20.69 13.03
CA ASP A 65 11.61 21.84 12.59
C ASP A 65 10.18 21.51 12.15
N SER A 66 9.80 20.24 12.20
CA SER A 66 8.50 19.70 11.73
C SER A 66 8.18 20.01 10.27
N THR A 67 9.15 20.51 9.49
CA THR A 67 8.94 20.82 8.07
C THR A 67 8.91 19.56 7.25
N PRO A 68 7.91 19.34 6.37
CA PRO A 68 7.87 18.21 5.46
C PRO A 68 9.06 18.20 4.51
N ARG A 69 9.49 17.01 4.11
CA ARG A 69 10.59 16.81 3.16
C ARG A 69 10.25 15.74 2.15
N PHE A 70 10.82 15.87 0.95
CA PHE A 70 10.60 14.95 -0.15
C PHE A 70 11.93 14.47 -0.71
N GLN A 71 12.25 13.19 -0.52
CA GLN A 71 13.50 12.56 -0.94
C GLN A 71 13.25 11.54 -2.06
N PRO A 72 13.62 11.83 -3.31
CA PRO A 72 13.59 10.85 -4.38
C PRO A 72 14.72 9.82 -4.23
N ILE A 73 14.40 8.55 -4.46
CA ILE A 73 15.33 7.42 -4.53
C ILE A 73 15.17 6.75 -5.88
N LEU A 74 16.26 6.68 -6.63
CA LEU A 74 16.25 6.16 -7.97
C LEU A 74 16.97 4.81 -8.06
N GLY A 75 16.58 4.02 -9.02
CA GLY A 75 17.28 2.78 -9.31
C GLY A 75 16.57 1.92 -10.35
N ASN A 76 17.35 1.10 -11.04
CA ASN A 76 16.85 0.18 -12.05
C ASN A 76 15.91 -0.88 -11.44
N ALA A 77 15.16 -1.56 -12.30
CA ALA A 77 14.32 -2.67 -11.87
C ALA A 77 15.17 -3.76 -11.19
N GLY A 78 14.73 -4.24 -10.03
CA GLY A 78 15.43 -5.29 -9.27
C GLY A 78 16.67 -4.87 -8.48
N ILE A 79 16.97 -3.56 -8.41
CA ILE A 79 18.12 -3.03 -7.66
C ILE A 79 17.94 -3.03 -6.13
N GLY A 80 16.71 -3.25 -5.65
CA GLY A 80 16.43 -3.29 -4.21
C GLY A 80 15.68 -2.07 -3.66
N LYS A 81 14.94 -1.31 -4.50
CA LYS A 81 14.15 -0.16 -4.03
C LYS A 81 13.15 -0.54 -2.93
N THR A 82 12.36 -1.58 -3.15
CA THR A 82 11.41 -2.09 -2.13
C THR A 82 12.13 -2.67 -0.91
N HIS A 83 13.29 -3.30 -1.10
CA HIS A 83 14.12 -3.79 0.01
C HIS A 83 14.59 -2.65 0.94
N LEU A 84 14.91 -1.48 0.38
CA LEU A 84 15.30 -0.30 1.16
C LEU A 84 14.24 0.07 2.22
N TYR A 85 12.94 -0.13 1.93
CA TYR A 85 11.90 0.07 2.94
C TYR A 85 12.12 -0.84 4.17
N TRP A 86 12.44 -2.12 3.94
CA TRP A 86 12.68 -3.05 5.04
C TRP A 86 13.93 -2.71 5.84
N ALA A 87 15.00 -2.29 5.15
CA ALA A 87 16.20 -1.79 5.82
C ALA A 87 15.92 -0.56 6.70
N LEU A 88 15.05 0.35 6.25
CA LEU A 88 14.57 1.48 7.05
C LEU A 88 13.69 1.04 8.22
N LYS A 89 12.83 0.04 8.00
CA LYS A 89 11.96 -0.52 9.03
C LYS A 89 12.75 -1.20 10.13
N ASP A 90 13.82 -1.90 9.80
CA ASP A 90 14.75 -2.47 10.78
C ASP A 90 15.45 -1.39 11.60
N GLN A 91 15.78 -0.26 10.99
CA GLN A 91 16.34 0.89 11.71
C GLN A 91 15.32 1.55 12.65
N GLU A 92 14.04 1.60 12.28
CA GLU A 92 12.96 2.04 13.15
C GLU A 92 12.86 1.16 14.40
N GLU A 93 12.86 -0.15 14.24
CA GLU A 93 12.74 -1.12 15.34
C GLU A 93 13.98 -1.13 16.24
N TYR A 94 15.17 -1.08 15.67
CA TYR A 94 16.44 -1.14 16.41
C TYR A 94 16.67 0.09 17.30
N PHE A 95 16.27 1.26 16.84
CA PHE A 95 16.29 2.48 17.63
C PHE A 95 14.99 2.60 18.44
N ALA A 96 14.92 1.92 19.58
CA ALA A 96 13.75 1.83 20.47
C ALA A 96 13.12 3.18 20.89
N ALA A 97 13.78 4.30 20.62
CA ALA A 97 13.24 5.67 20.75
C ALA A 97 12.62 6.18 19.44
N GLY A 98 12.31 5.30 18.48
CA GLY A 98 11.64 5.57 17.21
C GLY A 98 11.93 6.98 16.67
N ARG A 99 12.92 7.13 15.80
CA ARG A 99 13.21 8.44 15.17
C ARG A 99 12.20 8.80 14.09
N PHE A 100 11.42 7.83 13.63
CA PHE A 100 10.39 7.95 12.61
C PHE A 100 9.47 6.73 12.66
N LEU A 101 8.32 6.84 12.04
CA LEU A 101 7.42 5.72 11.76
C LEU A 101 7.41 5.49 10.25
N ALA A 102 7.98 4.37 9.78
CA ALA A 102 8.02 4.03 8.37
C ALA A 102 6.71 3.37 7.94
N VAL A 103 6.09 3.92 6.91
CA VAL A 103 4.85 3.44 6.31
C VAL A 103 5.12 3.08 4.86
N TYR A 104 4.89 1.83 4.47
CA TYR A 104 4.94 1.41 3.07
C TYR A 104 3.69 1.86 2.33
N VAL A 105 3.90 2.58 1.24
CA VAL A 105 2.84 3.06 0.36
C VAL A 105 3.10 2.49 -1.03
N PRO A 106 2.45 1.38 -1.41
CA PRO A 106 2.52 0.89 -2.78
C PRO A 106 1.90 1.91 -3.72
N SER A 107 2.31 1.87 -4.99
CA SER A 107 1.67 2.69 -6.02
C SER A 107 0.15 2.51 -5.98
N PRO A 108 -0.63 3.61 -5.95
CA PRO A 108 -2.08 3.49 -5.94
C PRO A 108 -2.55 2.82 -7.25
N PRO A 109 -3.36 1.75 -7.15
CA PRO A 109 -3.81 1.01 -8.33
C PRO A 109 -4.79 1.80 -9.20
N SER A 110 -5.37 2.86 -8.64
CA SER A 110 -6.30 3.77 -9.32
C SER A 110 -6.00 5.21 -8.92
N PRO A 111 -6.17 6.19 -9.81
CA PRO A 111 -6.02 7.60 -9.49
C PRO A 111 -7.17 8.14 -8.61
N VAL A 112 -8.21 7.35 -8.40
CA VAL A 112 -9.36 7.73 -7.57
C VAL A 112 -9.07 7.42 -6.11
N ARG A 113 -9.40 8.37 -5.21
CA ARG A 113 -9.25 8.21 -3.74
C ARG A 113 -7.81 7.93 -3.29
N VAL A 114 -6.84 8.58 -3.94
CA VAL A 114 -5.44 8.48 -3.53
C VAL A 114 -5.21 8.84 -2.06
N PRO A 115 -5.84 9.91 -1.49
CA PRO A 115 -5.72 10.19 -0.06
C PRO A 115 -6.16 9.04 0.83
N LEU A 116 -7.26 8.38 0.48
CA LEU A 116 -7.78 7.22 1.23
C LEU A 116 -6.81 6.04 1.20
N HIS A 117 -6.17 5.80 0.05
CA HIS A 117 -5.13 4.77 -0.06
C HIS A 117 -3.94 5.06 0.88
N LEU A 118 -3.46 6.31 0.88
CA LEU A 118 -2.39 6.74 1.78
C LEU A 118 -2.78 6.62 3.25
N HIS A 119 -3.99 7.07 3.61
CA HIS A 119 -4.51 6.94 4.97
C HIS A 119 -4.60 5.48 5.41
N ALA A 120 -5.11 4.59 4.56
CA ALA A 120 -5.19 3.17 4.87
C ALA A 120 -3.80 2.57 5.15
N CYS A 121 -2.78 2.92 4.35
CA CYS A 121 -1.41 2.49 4.59
C CYS A 121 -0.87 3.00 5.95
N ILE A 122 -1.13 4.28 6.28
CA ILE A 122 -0.70 4.88 7.55
C ILE A 122 -1.34 4.16 8.73
N VAL A 123 -2.64 3.95 8.68
CA VAL A 123 -3.40 3.35 9.79
C VAL A 123 -3.09 1.87 9.95
N ASP A 124 -2.92 1.14 8.85
CA ASP A 124 -2.53 -0.27 8.88
C ASP A 124 -1.18 -0.49 9.55
N GLU A 125 -0.25 0.45 9.37
CA GLU A 125 1.09 0.37 9.96
C GLU A 125 1.12 0.83 11.42
N ALA A 126 0.47 1.95 11.71
CA ALA A 126 0.59 2.62 13.00
C ALA A 126 -0.45 2.17 14.04
N GLY A 127 -1.60 1.68 13.57
CA GLY A 127 -2.73 1.32 14.42
C GLY A 127 -3.26 2.48 15.25
N ASP A 128 -3.84 2.15 16.40
CA ASP A 128 -4.47 3.11 17.32
C ASP A 128 -3.51 4.12 17.94
N ARG A 129 -2.21 3.85 17.91
CA ARG A 129 -1.17 4.71 18.48
C ARG A 129 -1.23 6.14 17.95
N LEU A 130 -1.40 6.30 16.64
CA LEU A 130 -1.49 7.64 16.04
C LEU A 130 -2.71 8.42 16.50
N PHE A 131 -3.85 7.75 16.67
CA PHE A 131 -5.07 8.39 17.18
C PHE A 131 -4.85 8.92 18.58
N GLU A 132 -4.23 8.13 19.46
CA GLU A 132 -3.93 8.54 20.82
C GLU A 132 -2.95 9.70 20.87
N GLN A 133 -1.89 9.68 20.07
CA GLN A 133 -0.92 10.78 20.00
C GLN A 133 -1.55 12.06 19.45
N ALA A 134 -2.36 11.97 18.40
CA ALA A 134 -3.06 13.13 17.83
C ALA A 134 -3.98 13.78 18.86
N ILE A 135 -4.70 12.99 19.63
CA ILE A 135 -5.60 13.50 20.68
C ILE A 135 -4.82 14.11 21.82
N ASP A 136 -3.75 13.46 22.29
CA ASP A 136 -2.88 14.01 23.34
C ASP A 136 -2.33 15.38 22.91
N MET A 137 -1.91 15.55 21.67
CA MET A 137 -1.48 16.83 21.11
C MET A 137 -2.60 17.87 21.16
N LEU A 138 -3.81 17.50 20.75
CA LEU A 138 -4.97 18.38 20.79
C LEU A 138 -5.31 18.81 22.21
N VAL A 139 -5.31 17.87 23.16
CA VAL A 139 -5.58 18.12 24.59
C VAL A 139 -4.55 19.07 25.18
N ILE A 140 -3.26 18.86 24.89
CA ILE A 140 -2.18 19.75 25.38
C ILE A 140 -2.36 21.17 24.85
N LYS A 141 -2.71 21.36 23.59
CA LYS A 141 -2.96 22.69 23.00
C LYS A 141 -4.05 23.48 23.72
N PHE A 142 -4.99 22.79 24.37
CA PHE A 142 -6.08 23.41 25.14
C PHE A 142 -5.82 23.44 26.65
N GLY A 143 -4.56 23.29 27.06
CA GLY A 143 -4.16 23.39 28.48
C GLY A 143 -4.38 22.12 29.29
N GLY A 144 -4.70 21.01 28.64
CA GLY A 144 -4.76 19.68 29.27
C GLY A 144 -3.39 19.07 29.51
N VAL A 145 -3.36 17.91 30.17
CA VAL A 145 -2.15 17.15 30.47
C VAL A 145 -2.15 15.85 29.68
N LYS A 146 -1.04 15.53 29.01
CA LYS A 146 -0.88 14.29 28.25
C LYS A 146 -1.15 13.07 29.13
N GLY A 147 -1.96 12.14 28.61
CA GLY A 147 -2.24 10.87 29.26
C GLY A 147 -3.22 10.94 30.45
N VAL A 148 -3.75 12.12 30.78
CA VAL A 148 -4.78 12.26 31.82
C VAL A 148 -6.16 12.02 31.21
N SER A 149 -7.02 11.28 31.92
CA SER A 149 -8.41 11.11 31.53
C SER A 149 -9.15 12.44 31.72
N HIS A 150 -9.85 12.89 30.67
CA HIS A 150 -10.67 14.09 30.66
C HIS A 150 -12.15 13.71 30.68
N ASP A 151 -13.00 14.60 31.17
CA ASP A 151 -14.44 14.41 31.21
C ASP A 151 -15.16 15.03 29.98
N MET A 152 -16.47 14.90 29.92
CA MET A 152 -17.28 15.44 28.82
C MET A 152 -17.29 16.98 28.75
N TYR A 153 -16.96 17.65 29.81
CA TYR A 153 -16.83 19.11 29.82
C TYR A 153 -15.60 19.56 29.00
N ASP A 154 -14.51 18.85 29.18
CA ASP A 154 -13.28 19.09 28.41
C ASP A 154 -13.50 18.82 26.91
N TYR A 155 -14.35 17.83 26.56
CA TYR A 155 -14.71 17.54 25.17
C TYR A 155 -15.34 18.74 24.46
N THR A 156 -16.40 19.35 25.05
CA THR A 156 -17.11 20.47 24.42
C THR A 156 -16.18 21.68 24.22
N TYR A 157 -15.43 22.03 25.24
CA TYR A 157 -14.47 23.13 25.18
C TYR A 157 -13.37 22.87 24.14
N ALA A 158 -12.78 21.69 24.13
CA ALA A 158 -11.74 21.32 23.18
C ALA A 158 -12.26 21.35 21.74
N PHE A 159 -13.48 20.87 21.51
CA PHE A 159 -14.12 20.87 20.20
C PHE A 159 -14.34 22.30 19.65
N GLU A 160 -14.90 23.19 20.46
CA GLU A 160 -15.14 24.58 20.07
C GLU A 160 -13.84 25.32 19.76
N ARG A 161 -12.82 25.17 20.60
CA ARG A 161 -11.50 25.77 20.39
C ARG A 161 -10.82 25.25 19.12
N LEU A 162 -10.90 23.97 18.85
CA LEU A 162 -10.31 23.36 17.65
C LEU A 162 -10.88 23.94 16.36
N LEU A 163 -12.18 24.14 16.29
CA LEU A 163 -12.82 24.72 15.11
C LEU A 163 -12.40 26.17 14.87
N ILE A 164 -12.07 26.91 15.95
CA ILE A 164 -11.59 28.28 15.85
C ILE A 164 -10.11 28.32 15.41
N ASP A 165 -9.27 27.49 16.02
CA ASP A 165 -7.82 27.53 15.82
C ASP A 165 -7.37 26.81 14.52
N TYR A 166 -8.23 25.95 13.96
CA TYR A 166 -7.99 25.22 12.72
C TYR A 166 -9.16 25.39 11.71
N PRO A 167 -9.34 26.59 11.18
CA PRO A 167 -10.34 26.81 10.15
C PRO A 167 -10.02 25.95 8.92
N GLY A 168 -10.97 25.12 8.48
CA GLY A 168 -10.81 24.20 7.35
C GLY A 168 -10.54 22.74 7.75
N ILE A 169 -10.39 22.42 9.04
CA ILE A 169 -10.45 21.04 9.51
C ILE A 169 -11.90 20.56 9.46
N SER A 170 -12.11 19.34 8.97
CA SER A 170 -13.41 18.71 9.06
C SER A 170 -13.84 18.56 10.51
N ALA A 171 -14.98 19.15 10.88
CA ALA A 171 -15.55 19.03 12.21
C ALA A 171 -15.77 17.56 12.63
N ASP A 172 -16.05 16.69 11.66
CA ASP A 172 -16.30 15.29 11.91
C ASP A 172 -15.04 14.51 12.30
N VAL A 173 -13.86 14.84 11.70
CA VAL A 173 -12.58 14.26 12.11
C VAL A 173 -12.26 14.61 13.57
N VAL A 174 -12.46 15.87 13.92
CA VAL A 174 -12.22 16.35 15.30
C VAL A 174 -13.16 15.66 16.28
N LYS A 175 -14.45 15.55 15.93
CA LYS A 175 -15.44 14.83 16.75
C LYS A 175 -15.05 13.37 16.95
N ALA A 176 -14.71 12.68 15.87
CA ALA A 176 -14.33 11.28 15.95
C ALA A 176 -13.11 11.07 16.86
N LEU A 177 -12.07 11.89 16.70
CA LEU A 177 -10.87 11.83 17.54
C LEU A 177 -11.19 12.11 19.03
N LEU A 178 -11.94 13.17 19.31
CA LEU A 178 -12.29 13.49 20.69
C LEU A 178 -13.19 12.45 21.34
N ARG A 179 -14.19 11.92 20.60
CA ARG A 179 -15.05 10.84 21.08
C ARG A 179 -14.29 9.54 21.30
N TYR A 180 -13.35 9.23 20.44
CA TYR A 180 -12.45 8.08 20.64
C TYR A 180 -11.75 8.13 22.01
N ARG A 181 -11.34 9.30 22.47
CA ARG A 181 -10.57 9.46 23.72
C ARG A 181 -11.46 9.71 24.96
N LEU A 182 -12.43 10.59 24.83
CA LEU A 182 -13.13 11.19 25.96
C LEU A 182 -14.49 10.56 26.24
N ASP A 183 -15.05 9.81 25.28
CA ASP A 183 -16.37 9.21 25.41
C ASP A 183 -16.31 7.67 25.31
N PRO A 184 -16.26 6.96 26.47
CA PRO A 184 -16.19 5.50 26.46
C PRO A 184 -17.38 4.82 25.73
N ALA A 185 -18.55 5.46 25.71
CA ALA A 185 -19.74 4.90 25.08
C ALA A 185 -19.66 4.86 23.55
N THR A 186 -18.98 5.84 22.95
CA THR A 186 -18.83 5.94 21.48
C THR A 186 -17.42 5.63 20.99
N ARG A 187 -16.51 5.23 21.87
CA ARG A 187 -15.10 4.97 21.54
C ARG A 187 -14.91 3.97 20.40
N ASP A 188 -15.62 2.86 20.43
CA ASP A 188 -15.52 1.84 19.38
C ASP A 188 -16.06 2.33 18.04
N LEU A 189 -17.16 3.06 18.05
CA LEU A 189 -17.70 3.67 16.84
C LEU A 189 -16.75 4.72 16.25
N ALA A 190 -16.16 5.56 17.10
CA ALA A 190 -15.19 6.55 16.69
C ALA A 190 -13.94 5.89 16.09
N ARG A 191 -13.45 4.82 16.72
CA ARG A 191 -12.33 4.02 16.21
C ARG A 191 -12.64 3.45 14.83
N ARG A 192 -13.79 2.83 14.68
CA ARG A 192 -14.24 2.26 13.40
C ARG A 192 -14.34 3.33 12.31
N TRP A 193 -14.87 4.51 12.63
CA TRP A 193 -14.92 5.63 11.69
C TRP A 193 -13.52 6.09 11.28
N LEU A 194 -12.59 6.28 12.25
CA LEU A 194 -11.20 6.68 12.00
C LEU A 194 -10.41 5.64 11.19
N LEU A 195 -10.78 4.37 11.30
CA LEU A 195 -10.23 3.30 10.48
C LEU A 195 -10.84 3.24 9.07
N GLY A 196 -11.91 4.02 8.82
CA GLY A 196 -12.63 3.99 7.55
C GLY A 196 -13.60 2.81 7.42
N ASP A 197 -14.05 2.23 8.54
CA ASP A 197 -15.06 1.18 8.52
C ASP A 197 -16.42 1.72 8.08
N ALA A 198 -17.23 0.84 7.47
CA ALA A 198 -18.61 1.14 7.17
C ALA A 198 -19.44 1.23 8.46
N LEU A 199 -20.06 2.37 8.69
CA LEU A 199 -21.01 2.60 9.80
C LEU A 199 -22.45 2.68 9.28
N SER A 200 -23.41 2.33 10.13
CA SER A 200 -24.83 2.55 9.85
C SER A 200 -25.19 4.04 10.03
N ASP A 201 -26.35 4.46 9.47
CA ASP A 201 -26.87 5.82 9.70
C ASP A 201 -27.05 6.11 11.20
N ASP A 202 -27.56 5.13 11.96
CA ASP A 202 -27.76 5.25 13.40
C ASP A 202 -26.41 5.39 14.15
N ASP A 203 -25.37 4.67 13.70
CA ASP A 203 -24.01 4.78 14.26
C ASP A 203 -23.42 6.16 14.00
N LEU A 204 -23.59 6.71 12.78
CA LEU A 204 -23.13 8.07 12.46
C LEU A 204 -23.86 9.13 13.27
N GLU A 205 -25.16 8.99 13.43
CA GLU A 205 -25.95 9.90 14.25
C GLU A 205 -25.50 9.82 15.73
N HIS A 206 -25.29 8.60 16.24
CA HIS A 206 -24.80 8.40 17.61
C HIS A 206 -23.40 8.97 17.81
N LEU A 207 -22.52 8.83 16.82
CA LEU A 207 -21.20 9.45 16.82
C LEU A 207 -21.25 10.98 16.62
N GLY A 208 -22.36 11.49 16.09
CA GLY A 208 -22.57 12.92 15.82
C GLY A 208 -21.77 13.44 14.61
N VAL A 209 -21.40 12.55 13.69
CA VAL A 209 -20.72 12.87 12.43
C VAL A 209 -21.68 12.77 11.24
N ARG A 210 -21.37 13.52 10.17
CA ARG A 210 -22.22 13.57 8.97
C ARG A 210 -21.52 13.09 7.71
N THR A 211 -20.18 13.08 7.74
CA THR A 211 -19.34 12.67 6.63
C THR A 211 -18.76 11.29 6.88
N ILE A 212 -18.29 10.68 5.82
CA ILE A 212 -17.48 9.45 5.88
C ILE A 212 -16.03 9.79 5.53
N LEU A 213 -15.10 8.98 6.02
CA LEU A 213 -13.67 9.20 5.79
C LEU A 213 -13.27 9.08 4.30
N GLU A 214 -14.12 8.54 3.44
CA GLU A 214 -13.85 8.39 2.01
C GLU A 214 -13.72 9.73 1.23
N GLU A 215 -14.12 10.84 1.83
CA GLU A 215 -13.99 12.16 1.20
C GLU A 215 -12.53 12.62 1.22
N ASP A 216 -11.96 12.96 0.06
CA ASP A 216 -10.54 13.32 -0.09
C ASP A 216 -10.10 14.43 0.88
N ASP A 217 -10.91 15.48 1.04
CA ASP A 217 -10.58 16.58 1.95
C ASP A 217 -10.64 16.14 3.43
N VAL A 218 -11.59 15.25 3.77
CA VAL A 218 -11.71 14.68 5.13
C VAL A 218 -10.52 13.78 5.41
N THR A 219 -10.15 12.94 4.43
CA THR A 219 -9.00 12.06 4.54
C THR A 219 -7.69 12.84 4.68
N LEU A 220 -7.48 13.87 3.86
CA LEU A 220 -6.28 14.71 3.94
C LEU A 220 -6.20 15.45 5.27
N ALA A 221 -7.33 15.99 5.77
CA ALA A 221 -7.38 16.60 7.09
C ALA A 221 -7.04 15.60 8.21
N THR A 222 -7.47 14.35 8.07
CA THR A 222 -7.13 13.27 9.00
C THR A 222 -5.64 12.95 8.97
N ILE A 223 -5.06 12.73 7.80
CA ILE A 223 -3.61 12.49 7.64
C ILE A 223 -2.81 13.62 8.28
N LYS A 224 -3.21 14.89 8.02
CA LYS A 224 -2.57 16.05 8.60
C LYS A 224 -2.58 16.02 10.13
N LEU A 225 -3.74 15.80 10.74
CA LEU A 225 -3.87 15.74 12.21
C LEU A 225 -3.04 14.59 12.80
N LEU A 226 -3.06 13.42 12.18
CA LEU A 226 -2.28 12.27 12.64
C LEU A 226 -0.77 12.56 12.57
N ALA A 227 -0.32 13.17 11.49
CA ALA A 227 1.09 13.51 11.31
C ALA A 227 1.54 14.60 12.30
N GLU A 228 0.75 15.67 12.48
CA GLU A 228 1.05 16.72 13.44
C GLU A 228 1.02 16.24 14.89
N GLY A 229 0.18 15.23 15.18
CA GLY A 229 0.06 14.64 16.52
C GLY A 229 1.10 13.58 16.83
N SER A 230 1.77 13.03 15.83
CA SER A 230 2.77 11.99 16.04
C SER A 230 4.01 12.52 16.77
N ASP A 231 4.48 11.77 17.77
CA ASP A 231 5.71 12.08 18.52
C ASP A 231 6.98 11.98 17.63
N VAL A 232 6.88 11.31 16.48
CA VAL A 232 7.97 11.11 15.52
C VAL A 232 7.49 11.42 14.10
N PRO A 233 8.38 11.79 13.15
CA PRO A 233 7.99 11.97 11.76
C PRO A 233 7.37 10.73 11.15
N LEU A 234 6.29 10.89 10.39
CA LEU A 234 5.77 9.85 9.50
C LEU A 234 6.64 9.81 8.23
N LEU A 235 7.30 8.68 7.99
CA LEU A 235 8.05 8.43 6.77
C LEU A 235 7.17 7.63 5.81
N LEU A 236 6.61 8.29 4.81
CA LEU A 236 5.83 7.64 3.76
C LEU A 236 6.79 7.14 2.67
N PHE A 237 7.03 5.85 2.64
CA PHE A 237 7.83 5.22 1.59
C PHE A 237 6.93 4.89 0.41
N VAL A 238 6.85 5.82 -0.55
CA VAL A 238 6.04 5.70 -1.76
C VAL A 238 6.83 4.92 -2.79
N ASP A 239 6.43 3.68 -3.03
CA ASP A 239 7.11 2.80 -3.98
C ASP A 239 6.45 2.86 -5.36
N GLU A 240 7.23 2.62 -6.40
CA GLU A 240 6.81 2.56 -7.80
C GLU A 240 6.07 3.84 -8.26
N MET A 241 6.72 5.01 -8.12
CA MET A 241 6.17 6.30 -8.57
C MET A 241 5.72 6.32 -10.04
N GLU A 242 6.22 5.42 -10.86
CA GLU A 242 5.83 5.20 -12.25
C GLU A 242 4.47 4.52 -12.43
N GLY A 243 3.93 3.87 -11.39
CA GLY A 243 2.69 3.11 -11.46
C GLY A 243 1.47 3.91 -11.95
N PRO A 244 1.18 5.11 -11.43
CA PRO A 244 0.07 5.94 -11.87
C PRO A 244 0.10 6.28 -13.37
N TYR A 245 1.30 6.45 -13.94
CA TYR A 245 1.45 6.63 -15.38
C TYR A 245 1.14 5.35 -16.16
N ASN A 246 1.65 4.21 -15.69
CA ASN A 246 1.43 2.93 -16.35
C ASN A 246 -0.06 2.56 -16.42
N THR A 247 -0.83 2.98 -15.43
CA THR A 247 -2.27 2.70 -15.34
C THR A 247 -3.11 3.75 -16.08
N ASN A 248 -2.77 5.04 -15.98
CA ASN A 248 -3.64 6.14 -16.39
C ASN A 248 -2.92 7.27 -17.17
N GLY A 249 -1.72 7.00 -17.66
CA GLY A 249 -0.92 7.97 -18.41
C GLY A 249 -0.53 9.20 -17.60
N GLU A 250 -0.20 10.29 -18.31
CA GLU A 250 0.27 11.54 -17.69
C GLU A 250 -0.74 12.16 -16.73
N VAL A 251 -2.03 12.00 -16.99
CA VAL A 251 -3.10 12.56 -16.15
C VAL A 251 -3.09 11.90 -14.77
N GLY A 252 -2.96 10.56 -14.73
CA GLY A 252 -2.87 9.82 -13.47
C GLY A 252 -1.61 10.17 -12.66
N GLU A 253 -0.49 10.30 -13.36
CA GLU A 253 0.78 10.70 -12.75
C GLU A 253 0.70 12.13 -12.18
N ARG A 254 0.12 13.07 -12.91
CA ARG A 254 -0.07 14.45 -12.48
C ARG A 254 -0.97 14.53 -11.24
N HIS A 255 -2.10 13.81 -11.25
CA HIS A 255 -3.01 13.78 -10.09
C HIS A 255 -2.34 13.22 -8.84
N PHE A 256 -1.59 12.13 -8.98
CA PHE A 256 -0.85 11.55 -7.87
C PHE A 256 0.19 12.54 -7.28
N LEU A 257 0.93 13.23 -8.14
CA LEU A 257 1.86 14.27 -7.73
C LEU A 257 1.16 15.45 -7.04
N GLU A 258 -0.04 15.84 -7.49
CA GLU A 258 -0.86 16.88 -6.84
C GLU A 258 -1.27 16.45 -5.41
N VAL A 259 -1.66 15.20 -5.20
CA VAL A 259 -1.99 14.69 -3.86
C VAL A 259 -0.76 14.71 -2.95
N LEU A 260 0.39 14.22 -3.42
CA LEU A 260 1.63 14.28 -2.65
C LEU A 260 2.06 15.72 -2.32
N LYS A 261 1.86 16.64 -3.27
CA LYS A 261 2.11 18.08 -3.08
C LYS A 261 1.17 18.68 -2.03
N ARG A 262 -0.11 18.31 -2.02
CA ARG A 262 -1.06 18.75 -0.98
C ARG A 262 -0.63 18.26 0.39
N ILE A 263 -0.29 16.98 0.53
CA ILE A 263 0.24 16.43 1.78
C ILE A 263 1.48 17.19 2.23
N TYR A 264 2.43 17.42 1.32
CA TYR A 264 3.63 18.20 1.62
C TYR A 264 3.32 19.62 2.11
N ASN A 265 2.39 20.30 1.46
CA ASN A 265 2.08 21.72 1.76
C ASN A 265 1.24 21.90 3.02
N GLU A 266 0.32 20.98 3.28
CA GLU A 266 -0.71 21.14 4.30
C GLU A 266 -0.38 20.42 5.60
N SER A 267 0.55 19.45 5.58
CA SER A 267 0.93 18.67 6.76
C SER A 267 2.22 19.18 7.38
N LYS A 268 2.50 18.71 8.57
CA LYS A 268 3.80 18.84 9.26
C LYS A 268 4.28 17.44 9.65
N ASN A 269 5.55 17.36 10.02
CA ASN A 269 6.13 16.13 10.56
C ASN A 269 6.02 14.91 9.63
N ILE A 270 6.11 15.15 8.30
CA ILE A 270 6.09 14.11 7.26
C ILE A 270 7.39 14.12 6.46
N VAL A 271 7.89 12.93 6.17
CA VAL A 271 8.95 12.70 5.19
C VAL A 271 8.39 11.81 4.09
N ILE A 272 8.42 12.27 2.85
CA ILE A 272 8.05 11.47 1.68
C ILE A 272 9.34 10.94 1.05
N VAL A 273 9.51 9.63 1.03
CA VAL A 273 10.57 8.94 0.28
C VAL A 273 9.93 8.35 -0.97
N ALA A 274 10.28 8.86 -2.13
CA ALA A 274 9.68 8.47 -3.40
C ALA A 274 10.62 7.56 -4.19
N SER A 275 10.32 6.28 -4.27
CA SER A 275 11.07 5.30 -5.03
C SER A 275 10.62 5.29 -6.50
N CYS A 276 11.58 5.37 -7.43
CA CYS A 276 11.31 5.51 -8.85
C CYS A 276 12.35 4.78 -9.72
N LEU A 277 11.96 4.37 -10.93
CA LEU A 277 12.91 3.92 -11.94
C LEU A 277 13.76 5.09 -12.46
N THR A 278 15.07 4.86 -12.62
CA THR A 278 16.01 5.91 -13.05
C THR A 278 15.64 6.49 -14.42
N ASP A 279 15.23 5.65 -15.36
CA ASP A 279 14.88 6.03 -16.73
C ASP A 279 13.58 6.86 -16.85
N VAL A 280 12.65 6.70 -15.91
CA VAL A 280 11.38 7.46 -15.91
C VAL A 280 11.43 8.70 -15.04
N TRP A 281 12.45 8.90 -14.22
CA TRP A 281 12.54 10.04 -13.32
C TRP A 281 12.46 11.40 -14.02
N GLN A 282 13.11 11.54 -15.18
CA GLN A 282 13.06 12.80 -15.94
C GLN A 282 11.64 13.15 -16.36
N ARG A 283 10.82 12.16 -16.73
CA ARG A 283 9.41 12.37 -17.05
C ARG A 283 8.65 12.84 -15.82
N ILE A 284 8.73 12.12 -14.69
CA ILE A 284 8.06 12.50 -13.42
C ILE A 284 8.46 13.92 -13.02
N TYR A 285 9.76 14.25 -13.08
CA TYR A 285 10.26 15.57 -12.76
C TYR A 285 9.74 16.65 -13.72
N SER A 286 9.50 16.33 -15.00
CA SER A 286 8.96 17.26 -15.98
C SER A 286 7.47 17.53 -15.78
N VAL A 287 6.70 16.51 -15.38
CA VAL A 287 5.26 16.61 -15.07
C VAL A 287 5.01 17.37 -13.76
N ALA A 288 5.90 17.24 -12.79
CA ALA A 288 5.85 18.02 -11.56
C ALA A 288 5.96 19.52 -11.85
N ASP A 289 5.09 20.31 -11.24
CA ASP A 289 5.15 21.76 -11.37
C ASP A 289 6.38 22.40 -10.68
N GLY A 290 6.65 23.68 -10.99
CA GLY A 290 7.78 24.42 -10.40
C GLY A 290 7.81 24.38 -8.87
N PRO A 291 6.70 24.70 -8.18
CA PRO A 291 6.60 24.58 -6.73
C PRO A 291 6.91 23.19 -6.20
N MET A 292 6.45 22.10 -6.82
CA MET A 292 6.75 20.74 -6.40
C MET A 292 8.23 20.41 -6.59
N ARG A 293 8.81 20.76 -7.77
CA ARG A 293 10.23 20.53 -8.06
C ARG A 293 11.15 21.22 -7.05
N SER A 294 10.82 22.43 -6.62
CA SER A 294 11.62 23.18 -5.64
C SER A 294 11.63 22.57 -4.24
N ARG A 295 10.74 21.63 -3.96
CA ARG A 295 10.60 20.93 -2.67
C ARG A 295 11.27 19.57 -2.64
N MET A 296 11.64 19.05 -3.81
CA MET A 296 12.33 17.78 -3.92
C MET A 296 13.81 17.96 -3.56
N GLU A 297 14.29 17.15 -2.63
CA GLU A 297 15.73 17.02 -2.39
C GLU A 297 16.41 16.41 -3.65
N PRO A 298 17.72 16.60 -3.82
CA PRO A 298 18.44 15.93 -4.90
C PRO A 298 18.22 14.42 -4.87
N PRO A 299 17.91 13.79 -6.02
CA PRO A 299 17.68 12.36 -6.07
C PRO A 299 18.97 11.59 -5.72
N VAL A 300 18.79 10.43 -5.08
CA VAL A 300 19.89 9.51 -4.75
C VAL A 300 19.64 8.18 -5.46
N GLU A 301 20.67 7.68 -6.14
CA GLU A 301 20.62 6.38 -6.82
C GLU A 301 21.12 5.26 -5.91
N LEU A 302 20.42 4.11 -5.97
CA LEU A 302 20.89 2.87 -5.38
C LEU A 302 22.00 2.26 -6.24
N ALA A 303 23.05 1.77 -5.59
CA ALA A 303 24.14 1.11 -6.27
C ALA A 303 23.84 -0.38 -6.50
N PRO A 304 24.31 -0.98 -7.60
CA PRO A 304 24.30 -2.43 -7.74
C PRO A 304 25.26 -3.07 -6.71
N PHE A 305 25.07 -4.34 -6.44
CA PHE A 305 26.00 -5.14 -5.64
C PHE A 305 27.40 -5.12 -6.28
N SER A 306 28.41 -4.89 -5.48
CA SER A 306 29.77 -5.27 -5.83
C SER A 306 29.92 -6.80 -5.74
N ARG A 307 31.02 -7.32 -6.23
CA ARG A 307 31.35 -8.74 -6.07
C ARG A 307 31.37 -9.16 -4.59
N ASP A 308 31.89 -8.30 -3.74
CA ASP A 308 31.95 -8.55 -2.28
C ASP A 308 30.56 -8.51 -1.65
N ASP A 309 29.66 -7.64 -2.13
CA ASP A 309 28.26 -7.60 -1.68
C ASP A 309 27.52 -8.89 -2.06
N VAL A 310 27.77 -9.46 -3.26
CA VAL A 310 27.21 -10.76 -3.65
C VAL A 310 27.71 -11.86 -2.72
N SER A 311 29.01 -11.88 -2.41
CA SER A 311 29.59 -12.85 -1.46
C SER A 311 28.99 -12.68 -0.06
N ALA A 312 28.83 -11.44 0.42
CA ALA A 312 28.22 -11.15 1.71
C ALA A 312 26.76 -11.59 1.75
N PHE A 313 25.98 -11.30 0.70
CA PHE A 313 24.59 -11.74 0.57
C PHE A 313 24.44 -13.26 0.66
N VAL A 314 25.26 -14.03 -0.06
CA VAL A 314 25.20 -15.49 -0.01
C VAL A 314 25.61 -16.00 1.37
N LYS A 315 26.68 -15.47 1.96
CA LYS A 315 27.13 -15.86 3.31
C LYS A 315 26.06 -15.62 4.36
N GLU A 316 25.44 -14.44 4.35
CA GLU A 316 24.39 -14.08 5.31
C GLU A 316 23.15 -14.97 5.12
N THR A 317 22.73 -15.17 3.84
CA THR A 317 21.62 -16.08 3.49
C THR A 317 21.84 -17.48 4.05
N MET A 318 23.03 -18.05 3.81
CA MET A 318 23.34 -19.40 4.24
C MET A 318 23.52 -19.50 5.76
N THR A 319 24.15 -18.51 6.38
CA THR A 319 24.29 -18.48 7.86
C THR A 319 22.93 -18.45 8.52
N ARG A 320 22.02 -17.60 8.06
CA ARG A 320 20.65 -17.52 8.58
C ARG A 320 19.87 -18.80 8.31
N TYR A 321 20.01 -19.37 7.13
CA TYR A 321 19.38 -20.63 6.76
C TYR A 321 19.74 -21.77 7.74
N TRP A 322 21.03 -22.01 8.00
CA TRP A 322 21.48 -23.06 8.91
C TRP A 322 20.98 -22.82 10.33
N LYS A 323 20.96 -21.57 10.77
CA LYS A 323 20.40 -21.21 12.07
C LYS A 323 18.91 -21.53 12.18
N LEU A 324 18.12 -21.26 11.12
CA LEU A 324 16.69 -21.59 11.08
C LEU A 324 16.44 -23.10 11.08
N GLN A 325 17.30 -23.86 10.42
CA GLN A 325 17.24 -25.33 10.43
C GLN A 325 17.75 -25.95 11.74
N ASN A 326 18.23 -25.14 12.69
CA ASN A 326 18.86 -25.60 13.94
C ASN A 326 20.04 -26.57 13.71
N VAL A 327 20.83 -26.34 12.68
CA VAL A 327 21.99 -27.13 12.28
C VAL A 327 23.25 -26.29 12.43
N GLU A 328 24.36 -26.90 12.88
CA GLU A 328 25.66 -26.25 12.90
C GLU A 328 26.06 -25.87 11.47
N ALA A 329 26.55 -24.64 11.28
CA ALA A 329 26.91 -24.16 9.94
C ALA A 329 28.07 -24.98 9.36
N PRO A 330 28.07 -25.27 8.05
CA PRO A 330 29.17 -25.94 7.38
C PRO A 330 30.48 -25.13 7.48
N PRO A 331 31.65 -25.75 7.33
CA PRO A 331 32.95 -25.07 7.42
C PRO A 331 33.10 -23.90 6.43
N SER A 332 32.48 -23.99 5.26
CA SER A 332 32.40 -22.89 4.30
C SER A 332 31.11 -22.12 4.47
N ALA A 333 31.20 -20.83 4.78
CA ALA A 333 30.04 -19.95 4.89
C ALA A 333 29.29 -19.74 3.54
N LEU A 334 29.90 -20.08 2.41
CA LEU A 334 29.26 -20.05 1.10
C LEU A 334 28.52 -21.36 0.75
N PHE A 335 28.79 -22.46 1.49
CA PHE A 335 28.22 -23.76 1.15
C PHE A 335 26.68 -23.69 0.98
N PRO A 336 26.12 -24.25 -0.11
CA PRO A 336 26.73 -25.16 -1.08
C PRO A 336 27.49 -24.48 -2.26
N PHE A 337 27.45 -23.16 -2.36
CA PHE A 337 28.13 -22.41 -3.41
C PHE A 337 29.66 -22.37 -3.21
N ILE A 338 30.37 -22.07 -4.29
CA ILE A 338 31.83 -21.84 -4.33
C ILE A 338 32.14 -20.45 -4.89
N GLU A 339 33.36 -19.95 -4.70
CA GLU A 339 33.74 -18.59 -5.13
C GLU A 339 33.50 -18.34 -6.63
N SER A 340 33.71 -19.34 -7.49
CA SER A 340 33.42 -19.22 -8.92
C SER A 340 31.93 -19.04 -9.24
N ASP A 341 31.02 -19.53 -8.38
CA ASP A 341 29.58 -19.29 -8.54
C ASP A 341 29.23 -17.84 -8.25
N ILE A 342 29.90 -17.25 -7.25
CA ILE A 342 29.77 -15.83 -6.90
C ILE A 342 30.28 -14.96 -8.05
N ASP A 343 31.48 -15.28 -8.60
CA ASP A 343 32.08 -14.55 -9.71
C ASP A 343 31.19 -14.56 -10.95
N GLU A 344 30.64 -15.73 -11.30
CA GLU A 344 29.75 -15.88 -12.45
C GLU A 344 28.41 -15.17 -12.22
N ALA A 345 27.82 -15.29 -11.02
CA ALA A 345 26.57 -14.63 -10.68
C ALA A 345 26.74 -13.09 -10.75
N PHE A 346 27.83 -12.55 -10.23
CA PHE A 346 28.15 -11.13 -10.32
C PHE A 346 28.30 -10.66 -11.77
N GLN A 347 29.11 -11.37 -12.57
CA GLN A 347 29.38 -10.99 -13.96
C GLN A 347 28.11 -11.02 -14.83
N ARG A 348 27.27 -12.05 -14.69
CA ARG A 348 26.05 -12.20 -15.50
C ARG A 348 24.91 -11.28 -15.07
N SER A 349 24.87 -10.89 -13.80
CA SER A 349 23.83 -10.01 -13.26
C SER A 349 24.18 -8.53 -13.34
N ASN A 350 25.44 -8.16 -13.64
CA ASN A 350 25.97 -6.81 -13.46
C ASN A 350 25.71 -6.26 -12.05
N GLY A 351 25.66 -7.13 -11.04
CA GLY A 351 25.42 -6.77 -9.66
C GLY A 351 23.95 -6.40 -9.34
N ILE A 352 23.00 -6.58 -10.25
CA ILE A 352 21.59 -6.34 -9.95
C ILE A 352 21.08 -7.45 -9.01
N PRO A 353 20.66 -7.14 -7.76
CA PRO A 353 20.33 -8.16 -6.75
C PRO A 353 19.35 -9.22 -7.23
N ARG A 354 18.25 -8.81 -7.88
CA ARG A 354 17.26 -9.75 -8.45
C ARG A 354 17.90 -10.72 -9.44
N GLU A 355 18.75 -10.23 -10.31
CA GLU A 355 19.43 -11.05 -11.31
C GLU A 355 20.51 -11.94 -10.67
N VAL A 356 21.20 -11.47 -9.61
CA VAL A 356 22.11 -12.30 -8.80
C VAL A 356 21.39 -13.53 -8.28
N ILE A 357 20.24 -13.34 -7.64
CA ILE A 357 19.43 -14.45 -7.10
C ILE A 357 19.00 -15.40 -8.20
N LYS A 358 18.55 -14.88 -9.36
CA LYS A 358 18.17 -15.70 -10.53
C LYS A 358 19.35 -16.50 -11.09
N GLN A 359 20.58 -16.05 -10.97
CA GLN A 359 21.77 -16.81 -11.36
C GLN A 359 22.15 -17.89 -10.33
N LEU A 360 21.91 -17.62 -9.03
CA LEU A 360 22.26 -18.54 -7.95
C LEU A 360 21.28 -19.73 -7.85
N ILE A 361 19.97 -19.52 -8.10
CA ILE A 361 18.98 -20.58 -8.00
C ILE A 361 19.30 -21.80 -8.89
N PRO A 362 19.56 -21.66 -10.19
CA PRO A 362 19.91 -22.81 -11.03
C PRO A 362 21.19 -23.54 -10.59
N LYS A 363 22.16 -22.80 -10.00
CA LYS A 363 23.38 -23.40 -9.47
C LYS A 363 23.10 -24.24 -8.21
N LEU A 364 22.22 -23.74 -7.35
CA LEU A 364 21.75 -24.50 -6.20
C LEU A 364 21.01 -25.77 -6.67
N ASP A 365 20.08 -25.63 -7.61
CA ASP A 365 19.32 -26.74 -8.17
C ASP A 365 20.24 -27.79 -8.80
N ALA A 366 21.26 -27.40 -9.53
CA ALA A 366 22.23 -28.32 -10.13
C ALA A 366 23.01 -29.13 -9.06
N GLN A 367 23.32 -28.53 -7.91
CA GLN A 367 23.98 -29.22 -6.79
C GLN A 367 23.04 -30.15 -6.01
N LEU A 368 21.75 -29.86 -6.01
CA LEU A 368 20.72 -30.65 -5.35
C LEU A 368 20.15 -31.77 -6.23
N SER A 369 20.37 -31.71 -7.55
CA SER A 369 19.74 -32.56 -8.57
C SER A 369 20.28 -34.00 -8.65
N ASN A 370 20.24 -34.74 -7.55
CA ASN A 370 20.28 -36.23 -7.68
C ASN A 370 18.87 -36.85 -7.76
N LYS A 371 17.81 -36.03 -7.81
CA LYS A 371 16.42 -36.46 -8.12
C LYS A 371 15.73 -35.33 -8.89
N PRO A 372 14.88 -35.62 -9.87
CA PRO A 372 14.13 -34.56 -10.54
C PRO A 372 13.22 -33.84 -9.53
N ILE A 373 13.44 -32.54 -9.40
CA ILE A 373 12.57 -31.68 -8.61
C ILE A 373 11.26 -31.56 -9.38
N GLU A 374 10.16 -32.11 -8.86
CA GLU A 374 8.84 -31.66 -9.24
C GLU A 374 8.77 -30.17 -8.97
N LYS A 375 8.52 -29.36 -10.01
CA LYS A 375 8.24 -27.95 -9.87
C LYS A 375 6.99 -27.81 -9.01
N VAL A 376 7.15 -27.64 -7.73
CA VAL A 376 6.12 -27.07 -6.88
C VAL A 376 5.94 -25.65 -7.39
N ALA A 377 4.87 -25.43 -8.13
CA ALA A 377 4.41 -24.09 -8.45
C ALA A 377 4.30 -23.36 -7.10
N ALA A 378 5.07 -22.28 -6.94
CA ALA A 378 4.91 -21.40 -5.82
C ALA A 378 3.43 -21.00 -5.80
N GLN A 379 2.67 -21.52 -4.86
CA GLN A 379 1.37 -20.97 -4.53
C GLN A 379 1.67 -19.60 -3.92
N ASP A 380 1.49 -18.59 -4.75
CA ASP A 380 1.45 -17.20 -4.30
C ASP A 380 0.19 -17.04 -3.43
N ASP A 381 0.31 -17.35 -2.14
CA ASP A 381 -0.67 -16.93 -1.15
C ASP A 381 -0.49 -15.43 -0.91
N TYR A 382 -0.98 -14.65 -1.87
CA TYR A 382 -1.11 -13.21 -1.74
C TYR A 382 -2.26 -12.93 -0.78
N LEU A 383 -1.96 -12.34 0.35
CA LEU A 383 -2.97 -11.61 1.11
C LEU A 383 -3.37 -10.38 0.29
N ILE A 384 -4.41 -10.56 -0.53
CA ILE A 384 -4.96 -9.47 -1.35
C ILE A 384 -5.69 -8.51 -0.40
N LYS A 385 -5.16 -7.30 -0.23
CA LYS A 385 -5.89 -6.22 0.45
C LYS A 385 -7.03 -5.75 -0.45
N LEU A 386 -8.26 -6.04 -0.05
CA LEU A 386 -9.46 -5.60 -0.73
C LEU A 386 -9.72 -4.12 -0.40
N THR A 387 -9.11 -3.21 -1.15
CA THR A 387 -9.42 -1.78 -1.06
C THR A 387 -10.38 -1.37 -2.16
N ALA A 388 -11.10 -0.25 -1.96
CA ALA A 388 -11.98 0.30 -2.98
C ALA A 388 -11.26 0.50 -4.33
N ASN A 389 -10.00 0.94 -4.29
CA ASN A 389 -9.19 1.15 -5.49
C ASN A 389 -8.80 -0.15 -6.20
N VAL A 390 -8.39 -1.17 -5.45
CA VAL A 390 -8.06 -2.49 -6.01
C VAL A 390 -9.27 -3.07 -6.74
N LEU A 391 -10.44 -3.02 -6.11
CA LEU A 391 -11.67 -3.54 -6.71
C LEU A 391 -12.15 -2.69 -7.88
N THR A 392 -12.03 -1.35 -7.82
CA THR A 392 -12.33 -0.49 -8.97
C THR A 392 -11.47 -0.85 -10.18
N ASN A 393 -10.17 -1.03 -9.99
CA ASN A 393 -9.27 -1.48 -11.06
C ASN A 393 -9.64 -2.85 -11.61
N SER A 394 -9.92 -3.81 -10.74
CA SER A 394 -10.33 -5.14 -11.17
C SER A 394 -11.64 -5.13 -11.97
N ILE A 395 -12.58 -4.23 -11.63
CA ILE A 395 -13.80 -4.02 -12.42
C ILE A 395 -13.47 -3.42 -13.80
N VAL A 396 -12.58 -2.46 -13.89
CA VAL A 396 -12.13 -1.88 -15.17
C VAL A 396 -11.45 -2.93 -16.04
N GLU A 397 -10.58 -3.75 -15.45
CA GLU A 397 -9.91 -4.87 -16.12
C GLU A 397 -10.93 -5.91 -16.62
N ALA A 398 -11.92 -6.27 -15.79
CA ALA A 398 -13.00 -7.17 -16.18
C ALA A 398 -13.82 -6.62 -17.36
N LEU A 399 -14.10 -5.31 -17.38
CA LEU A 399 -14.74 -4.64 -18.51
C LEU A 399 -13.86 -4.68 -19.78
N THR A 400 -12.55 -4.50 -19.62
CA THR A 400 -11.58 -4.60 -20.72
C THR A 400 -11.59 -6.00 -21.32
N LEU A 401 -11.55 -7.03 -20.48
CA LEU A 401 -11.60 -8.44 -20.91
C LEU A 401 -12.93 -8.79 -21.55
N ALA A 402 -14.05 -8.26 -21.04
CA ALA A 402 -15.38 -8.48 -21.62
C ALA A 402 -15.57 -7.72 -22.93
N GLY A 403 -14.99 -6.53 -23.07
CA GLY A 403 -15.09 -5.68 -24.26
C GLY A 403 -14.19 -6.12 -25.41
N ALA A 404 -13.03 -6.70 -25.11
CA ALA A 404 -12.03 -7.08 -26.12
C ALA A 404 -12.60 -7.97 -27.27
N PRO A 405 -13.39 -9.03 -27.00
CA PRO A 405 -13.99 -9.86 -28.06
C PRO A 405 -15.00 -9.09 -28.93
N LEU A 406 -15.55 -8.00 -28.40
CA LEU A 406 -16.56 -7.15 -29.06
C LEU A 406 -15.95 -5.96 -29.80
N GLY A 407 -14.61 -5.83 -29.79
CA GLY A 407 -13.87 -4.71 -30.36
C GLY A 407 -14.09 -3.40 -29.59
N ILE A 408 -14.32 -3.47 -28.27
CA ILE A 408 -14.58 -2.32 -27.41
C ILE A 408 -13.30 -2.02 -26.63
N GLY A 409 -12.78 -0.80 -26.78
CA GLY A 409 -11.71 -0.25 -25.94
C GLY A 409 -12.27 0.32 -24.65
N VAL A 410 -11.54 0.15 -23.54
CA VAL A 410 -11.93 0.62 -22.21
C VAL A 410 -10.82 1.49 -21.66
N HIS A 411 -11.12 2.72 -21.26
CA HIS A 411 -10.18 3.68 -20.70
C HIS A 411 -10.76 4.34 -19.46
N LEU A 412 -10.05 4.29 -18.36
CA LEU A 412 -10.42 5.03 -17.16
C LEU A 412 -10.14 6.52 -17.40
N GLN A 413 -11.19 7.35 -17.39
CA GLN A 413 -11.05 8.80 -17.49
C GLN A 413 -10.86 9.40 -16.11
N MET A 414 -9.84 10.23 -16.02
CA MET A 414 -9.72 11.19 -14.92
C MET A 414 -10.52 12.44 -15.34
N THR A 415 -11.55 12.76 -14.62
CA THR A 415 -12.28 13.99 -14.87
C THR A 415 -11.40 15.18 -14.57
N ALA A 416 -11.35 16.14 -15.51
CA ALA A 416 -10.76 17.43 -15.25
C ALA A 416 -11.44 18.04 -14.01
N ASP A 417 -10.64 18.60 -13.12
CA ASP A 417 -11.11 19.29 -11.92
C ASP A 417 -11.84 20.56 -12.33
N ASP A 418 -13.17 20.48 -12.43
CA ASP A 418 -14.05 21.63 -12.63
C ASP A 418 -14.47 22.28 -11.29
N GLY A 419 -13.74 21.94 -10.21
CA GLY A 419 -14.01 22.42 -8.84
C GLY A 419 -15.14 21.67 -8.15
N GLN A 420 -15.78 20.69 -8.79
CA GLN A 420 -16.73 19.77 -8.16
C GLN A 420 -16.05 18.44 -7.82
N LYS A 421 -16.13 18.05 -6.57
CA LYS A 421 -15.52 16.85 -5.99
C LYS A 421 -16.08 15.59 -6.64
N GLN A 422 -15.49 15.14 -7.75
CA GLN A 422 -15.83 13.85 -8.33
C GLN A 422 -15.19 12.71 -7.53
N ARG A 423 -16.01 11.78 -7.06
CA ARG A 423 -15.63 10.72 -6.12
C ARG A 423 -15.87 9.31 -6.64
N ALA A 424 -16.53 9.18 -7.81
CA ALA A 424 -16.71 7.93 -8.53
C ALA A 424 -15.80 7.89 -9.75
N ALA A 425 -15.32 6.71 -10.13
CA ALA A 425 -14.53 6.55 -11.34
C ALA A 425 -15.43 6.68 -12.57
N ILE A 426 -15.00 7.44 -13.57
CA ILE A 426 -15.65 7.48 -14.90
C ILE A 426 -14.78 6.71 -15.88
N VAL A 427 -15.38 5.80 -16.61
CA VAL A 427 -14.73 4.95 -17.59
C VAL A 427 -15.32 5.22 -18.96
N GLU A 428 -14.47 5.48 -19.93
CA GLU A 428 -14.81 5.59 -21.33
C GLU A 428 -14.75 4.21 -21.99
N LEU A 429 -15.82 3.83 -22.69
CA LEU A 429 -15.86 2.67 -23.56
C LEU A 429 -16.03 3.15 -25.00
N SER A 430 -15.18 2.68 -25.90
CA SER A 430 -15.18 3.08 -27.32
C SER A 430 -15.37 1.88 -28.23
N LYS A 431 -16.30 1.99 -29.18
CA LYS A 431 -16.54 0.99 -30.24
C LYS A 431 -16.59 1.70 -31.59
N GLY A 432 -15.54 1.58 -32.37
CA GLY A 432 -15.41 2.38 -33.62
C GLY A 432 -15.41 3.87 -33.30
N GLN A 433 -16.42 4.62 -33.85
CA GLN A 433 -16.59 6.04 -33.56
C GLN A 433 -17.55 6.33 -32.40
N SER A 434 -18.17 5.31 -31.83
CA SER A 434 -19.11 5.49 -30.73
C SER A 434 -18.39 5.47 -29.40
N ILE A 435 -18.56 6.53 -28.60
CA ILE A 435 -18.00 6.66 -27.26
C ILE A 435 -19.16 6.65 -26.25
N ARG A 436 -18.99 5.91 -25.16
CA ARG A 436 -19.94 5.84 -24.04
C ARG A 436 -19.18 5.98 -22.73
N HIS A 437 -19.76 6.69 -21.78
CA HIS A 437 -19.21 6.83 -20.43
C HIS A 437 -20.05 6.08 -19.42
N ILE A 438 -19.39 5.39 -18.51
CA ILE A 438 -20.02 4.72 -17.37
C ILE A 438 -19.36 5.19 -16.07
N GLY A 439 -20.12 5.10 -14.96
CA GLY A 439 -19.62 5.38 -13.63
C GLY A 439 -19.33 4.09 -12.88
N ILE A 440 -18.23 4.02 -12.11
CA ILE A 440 -17.93 2.92 -11.22
C ILE A 440 -17.70 3.48 -9.81
N ASP A 441 -18.33 2.89 -8.80
CA ASP A 441 -18.05 3.20 -7.41
C ASP A 441 -18.02 1.94 -6.54
N VAL A 442 -17.07 1.93 -5.62
CA VAL A 442 -16.84 0.85 -4.67
C VAL A 442 -16.70 1.49 -3.29
N PRO A 443 -17.58 1.18 -2.32
CA PRO A 443 -17.45 1.69 -0.96
C PRO A 443 -16.16 1.17 -0.31
N ASN A 444 -15.58 2.00 0.57
CA ASN A 444 -14.43 1.58 1.36
C ASN A 444 -14.90 0.66 2.50
N VAL A 445 -14.76 -0.63 2.30
CA VAL A 445 -15.14 -1.68 3.25
C VAL A 445 -13.93 -2.56 3.51
N LYS A 446 -13.59 -2.78 4.76
CA LYS A 446 -12.45 -3.64 5.15
C LYS A 446 -12.82 -5.13 5.16
N ASP A 447 -14.07 -5.45 5.45
CA ASP A 447 -14.57 -6.80 5.59
C ASP A 447 -15.82 -6.97 4.71
N TRP A 448 -15.65 -7.65 3.59
CA TRP A 448 -16.69 -7.86 2.57
C TRP A 448 -17.75 -8.89 2.98
N ASP A 449 -17.57 -9.60 4.10
CA ASP A 449 -18.58 -10.46 4.69
C ASP A 449 -19.57 -9.69 5.56
N ARG A 450 -19.28 -8.42 5.87
CA ARG A 450 -20.17 -7.51 6.61
C ARG A 450 -20.96 -6.59 5.70
N SER A 451 -21.98 -5.95 6.25
CA SER A 451 -22.78 -4.97 5.51
C SER A 451 -21.94 -3.73 5.14
N GLY A 452 -22.08 -3.25 3.90
CA GLY A 452 -21.50 -1.98 3.45
C GLY A 452 -22.09 -0.73 4.11
N GLY A 453 -23.23 -0.87 4.82
CA GLY A 453 -23.83 0.19 5.61
C GLY A 453 -24.00 1.51 4.86
N VAL A 454 -23.61 2.59 5.54
CA VAL A 454 -23.69 3.96 5.03
C VAL A 454 -22.72 4.23 3.88
N THR A 455 -21.57 3.58 3.86
CA THR A 455 -20.59 3.77 2.76
C THR A 455 -21.16 3.28 1.42
N ALA A 456 -21.92 2.18 1.42
CA ALA A 456 -22.61 1.69 0.23
C ALA A 456 -23.72 2.67 -0.23
N PHE A 457 -24.46 3.28 0.70
CA PHE A 457 -25.45 4.30 0.38
C PHE A 457 -24.80 5.53 -0.28
N TYR A 458 -23.69 6.04 0.27
CA TYR A 458 -23.01 7.19 -0.32
C TYR A 458 -22.36 6.86 -1.66
N ALA A 459 -21.84 5.64 -1.86
CA ALA A 459 -21.37 5.19 -3.17
C ALA A 459 -22.52 5.22 -4.20
N GLY A 460 -23.68 4.69 -3.85
CA GLY A 460 -24.90 4.77 -4.67
C GLY A 460 -25.35 6.21 -4.94
N LYS A 461 -25.26 7.11 -3.94
CA LYS A 461 -25.62 8.52 -4.09
C LYS A 461 -24.69 9.24 -5.08
N ARG A 462 -23.37 8.97 -5.02
CA ARG A 462 -22.41 9.52 -5.98
C ARG A 462 -22.73 9.05 -7.41
N LEU A 463 -23.01 7.74 -7.58
CA LEU A 463 -23.40 7.20 -8.89
C LEU A 463 -24.71 7.79 -9.39
N LYS A 464 -25.71 8.01 -8.55
CA LYS A 464 -26.95 8.69 -8.93
C LYS A 464 -26.65 10.10 -9.45
N THR A 465 -25.82 10.86 -8.74
CA THR A 465 -25.47 12.22 -9.15
C THR A 465 -24.83 12.26 -10.54
N ILE A 466 -23.91 11.33 -10.85
CA ILE A 466 -23.26 11.29 -12.18
C ILE A 466 -24.17 10.70 -13.27
N LEU A 467 -25.14 9.84 -12.93
CA LEU A 467 -26.16 9.34 -13.86
C LEU A 467 -27.22 10.39 -14.23
N ASP A 468 -27.43 11.37 -13.36
CA ASP A 468 -28.29 12.53 -13.63
C ASP A 468 -27.60 13.51 -14.61
N ASP A 469 -26.27 13.47 -14.72
CA ASP A 469 -25.51 14.10 -15.79
C ASP A 469 -25.69 13.30 -17.08
N SER A 470 -26.11 13.97 -18.15
CA SER A 470 -26.44 13.34 -19.45
C SER A 470 -25.25 12.63 -20.12
N THR A 471 -24.02 12.86 -19.66
CA THR A 471 -22.80 12.27 -20.22
C THR A 471 -22.61 10.81 -19.84
N VAL A 472 -23.01 10.40 -18.63
CA VAL A 472 -22.87 9.02 -18.12
C VAL A 472 -24.17 8.25 -18.36
N LYS A 473 -24.08 7.12 -19.07
CA LYS A 473 -25.28 6.35 -19.47
C LYS A 473 -25.64 5.24 -18.51
N ARG A 474 -24.66 4.54 -17.96
CA ARG A 474 -24.83 3.41 -17.04
C ARG A 474 -23.76 3.46 -15.93
N ALA A 475 -23.99 2.72 -14.86
CA ALA A 475 -23.06 2.65 -13.75
C ALA A 475 -22.90 1.23 -13.21
N ILE A 476 -21.80 0.98 -12.51
CA ILE A 476 -21.51 -0.25 -11.78
C ILE A 476 -21.24 0.12 -10.32
N ILE A 477 -21.89 -0.57 -9.41
CA ILE A 477 -21.56 -0.49 -7.98
C ILE A 477 -21.20 -1.87 -7.46
N ALA A 478 -20.04 -1.99 -6.80
CA ALA A 478 -19.70 -3.18 -6.06
C ALA A 478 -19.96 -2.96 -4.57
N VAL A 479 -20.66 -3.86 -3.93
CA VAL A 479 -21.00 -3.76 -2.50
C VAL A 479 -20.91 -5.13 -1.84
N PRO A 480 -20.66 -5.19 -0.51
CA PRO A 480 -20.73 -6.44 0.24
C PRO A 480 -22.08 -7.15 0.04
N ALA A 481 -22.05 -8.48 -0.10
CA ALA A 481 -23.25 -9.28 -0.28
C ALA A 481 -24.28 -9.09 0.85
N ALA A 482 -23.79 -8.89 2.07
CA ALA A 482 -24.60 -8.66 3.26
C ALA A 482 -25.18 -7.23 3.36
N THR A 483 -24.93 -6.33 2.38
CA THR A 483 -25.42 -4.94 2.44
C THR A 483 -26.94 -4.89 2.44
N LYS A 484 -27.49 -4.36 3.54
CA LYS A 484 -28.92 -4.19 3.80
C LYS A 484 -29.13 -2.76 4.30
N GLY A 485 -30.17 -2.10 3.81
CA GLY A 485 -30.54 -0.76 4.28
C GLY A 485 -31.69 -0.21 3.43
N ALA A 486 -32.73 0.32 4.05
CA ALA A 486 -33.90 0.83 3.32
C ALA A 486 -33.51 1.98 2.38
N LYS A 487 -32.64 2.90 2.83
CA LYS A 487 -32.14 4.03 2.03
C LYS A 487 -31.33 3.56 0.82
N PHE A 488 -30.42 2.58 1.01
CA PHE A 488 -29.63 2.02 -0.08
C PHE A 488 -30.53 1.30 -1.10
N ASN A 489 -31.44 0.45 -0.63
CA ASN A 489 -32.33 -0.30 -1.51
C ASN A 489 -33.30 0.62 -2.29
N SER A 490 -33.82 1.69 -1.66
CA SER A 490 -34.61 2.71 -2.33
C SER A 490 -33.81 3.40 -3.45
N LEU A 491 -32.60 3.84 -3.13
CA LEU A 491 -31.73 4.51 -4.09
C LEU A 491 -31.36 3.60 -5.29
N VAL A 492 -30.98 2.35 -5.02
CA VAL A 492 -30.67 1.37 -6.07
C VAL A 492 -31.92 1.08 -6.92
N GLY A 493 -33.12 1.01 -6.30
CA GLY A 493 -34.39 0.87 -7.01
C GLY A 493 -34.65 2.01 -7.98
N GLU A 494 -34.36 3.26 -7.59
CA GLU A 494 -34.56 4.46 -8.44
C GLU A 494 -33.71 4.45 -9.72
N ILE A 495 -32.48 3.91 -9.65
CA ILE A 495 -31.53 3.88 -10.77
C ILE A 495 -31.29 2.49 -11.35
N SER A 496 -32.10 1.50 -10.98
CA SER A 496 -31.89 0.08 -11.30
C SER A 496 -31.80 -0.21 -12.79
N SER A 497 -32.48 0.54 -13.65
CA SER A 497 -32.43 0.38 -15.10
C SER A 497 -31.07 0.74 -15.72
N LYS A 498 -30.25 1.53 -15.01
CA LYS A 498 -28.95 2.02 -15.45
C LYS A 498 -27.79 1.47 -14.60
N LEU A 499 -28.08 0.68 -13.56
CA LEU A 499 -27.10 0.26 -12.57
C LEU A 499 -26.88 -1.26 -12.57
N LEU A 500 -25.63 -1.68 -12.72
CA LEU A 500 -25.19 -3.04 -12.41
C LEU A 500 -24.71 -3.08 -10.95
N VAL A 501 -25.31 -3.95 -10.14
CA VAL A 501 -24.91 -4.14 -8.74
C VAL A 501 -24.16 -5.45 -8.61
N LEU A 502 -22.87 -5.37 -8.25
CA LEU A 502 -22.02 -6.53 -7.93
C LEU A 502 -22.05 -6.74 -6.41
N ARG A 503 -22.67 -7.81 -5.95
CA ARG A 503 -22.72 -8.19 -4.54
C ARG A 503 -21.69 -9.27 -4.26
N MET A 504 -20.68 -8.97 -3.44
CA MET A 504 -19.53 -9.84 -3.20
C MET A 504 -19.32 -10.05 -1.70
N ASP A 505 -18.85 -11.23 -1.34
CA ASP A 505 -18.22 -11.53 -0.05
C ASP A 505 -16.68 -11.44 -0.20
N ASN A 506 -15.92 -11.72 0.85
CA ASN A 506 -14.46 -11.70 0.81
C ASN A 506 -13.91 -12.65 -0.26
N GLU A 507 -14.45 -13.86 -0.37
CA GLU A 507 -13.98 -14.88 -1.30
C GLU A 507 -14.19 -14.44 -2.75
N THR A 508 -15.37 -13.98 -3.10
CA THR A 508 -15.69 -13.51 -4.45
C THR A 508 -14.97 -12.22 -4.82
N ALA A 509 -14.74 -11.32 -3.86
CA ALA A 509 -13.96 -10.11 -4.08
C ALA A 509 -12.46 -10.45 -4.35
N ILE A 510 -11.89 -11.40 -3.61
CA ILE A 510 -10.52 -11.91 -3.86
C ILE A 510 -10.45 -12.58 -5.24
N SER A 511 -11.43 -13.43 -5.58
CA SER A 511 -11.49 -14.10 -6.89
C SER A 511 -11.55 -13.10 -8.05
N LEU A 512 -12.34 -12.01 -7.92
CA LEU A 512 -12.37 -10.94 -8.91
C LEU A 512 -10.97 -10.37 -9.17
N VAL A 513 -10.22 -10.05 -8.12
CA VAL A 513 -8.87 -9.50 -8.22
C VAL A 513 -7.89 -10.52 -8.81
N GLN A 514 -7.96 -11.78 -8.38
CA GLN A 514 -7.06 -12.83 -8.87
C GLN A 514 -7.30 -13.20 -10.33
N ASP A 515 -8.56 -13.29 -10.76
CA ASP A 515 -8.89 -13.64 -12.14
C ASP A 515 -8.47 -12.52 -13.09
N THR A 516 -8.79 -11.28 -12.76
CA THR A 516 -8.42 -10.13 -13.60
C THR A 516 -6.90 -9.96 -13.69
N SER A 517 -6.16 -10.14 -12.58
CA SER A 517 -4.69 -10.09 -12.60
C SER A 517 -4.05 -11.16 -13.49
N LYS A 518 -4.77 -12.27 -13.76
CA LYS A 518 -4.37 -13.35 -14.68
C LYS A 518 -4.98 -13.17 -16.07
N SER A 519 -5.52 -11.99 -16.39
CA SER A 519 -6.22 -11.69 -17.65
C SER A 519 -7.35 -12.69 -17.96
N ARG A 520 -8.14 -13.03 -16.93
CA ARG A 520 -9.30 -13.91 -17.04
C ARG A 520 -10.56 -13.18 -16.63
N LEU A 521 -11.68 -13.45 -17.30
CA LEU A 521 -12.98 -12.98 -16.85
C LEU A 521 -13.31 -13.58 -15.47
N PRO A 522 -13.79 -12.75 -14.52
CA PRO A 522 -14.05 -13.21 -13.16
C PRO A 522 -15.10 -14.33 -13.11
N HIS A 523 -14.79 -15.40 -12.39
CA HIS A 523 -15.73 -16.49 -12.20
C HIS A 523 -16.98 -15.99 -11.50
N GLY A 524 -18.17 -16.32 -12.02
CA GLY A 524 -19.46 -15.89 -11.50
C GLY A 524 -19.95 -14.51 -11.96
N TYR A 525 -19.06 -13.63 -12.47
CA TYR A 525 -19.42 -12.28 -12.94
C TYR A 525 -19.14 -12.06 -14.43
N GLY A 526 -18.49 -12.97 -15.11
CA GLY A 526 -18.11 -12.80 -16.52
C GLY A 526 -19.30 -12.52 -17.43
N GLU A 527 -20.43 -13.23 -17.27
CA GLU A 527 -21.66 -12.99 -18.03
C GLU A 527 -22.29 -11.62 -17.70
N ALA A 528 -22.22 -11.18 -16.45
CA ALA A 528 -22.74 -9.87 -16.04
C ALA A 528 -21.95 -8.72 -16.69
N PHE A 529 -20.62 -8.82 -16.75
CA PHE A 529 -19.79 -7.83 -17.42
C PHE A 529 -20.00 -7.85 -18.93
N THR A 530 -20.04 -9.02 -19.57
CA THR A 530 -20.29 -9.15 -21.01
C THR A 530 -21.66 -8.58 -21.37
N GLY A 531 -22.70 -8.96 -20.64
CA GLY A 531 -24.06 -8.44 -20.87
C GLY A 531 -24.18 -6.95 -20.62
N PHE A 532 -23.45 -6.41 -19.65
CA PHE A 532 -23.43 -4.98 -19.37
C PHE A 532 -22.82 -4.18 -20.52
N VAL A 533 -21.67 -4.67 -21.04
CA VAL A 533 -20.96 -4.03 -22.17
C VAL A 533 -21.79 -4.13 -23.44
N ASP A 534 -22.38 -5.27 -23.74
CA ASP A 534 -23.27 -5.46 -24.90
C ASP A 534 -24.47 -4.50 -24.85
N ALA A 535 -25.14 -4.45 -23.71
CA ALA A 535 -26.31 -3.60 -23.54
C ALA A 535 -25.98 -2.10 -23.64
N LEU A 536 -24.75 -1.68 -23.33
CA LEU A 536 -24.32 -0.28 -23.43
C LEU A 536 -24.24 0.21 -24.89
N PHE A 537 -23.96 -0.68 -25.83
CA PHE A 537 -23.84 -0.36 -27.27
C PHE A 537 -25.02 -0.87 -28.11
N ALA A 538 -25.98 -1.57 -27.51
CA ALA A 538 -27.23 -1.95 -28.15
C ALA A 538 -28.27 -0.82 -28.19
N GLU A 539 -28.11 0.18 -27.31
CA GLU A 539 -28.88 1.45 -27.26
C GLU A 539 -28.23 2.51 -28.18
#